data_4f6b78d2eea76b0819c7acd5eb337880
#
_entry.id   4f6b78d2eea76b0819c7acd5eb337880
#
_cell.length_a   1.000
_cell.length_b   1.000
_cell.length_c   1.000
_cell.angle_alpha   90.00
_cell.angle_beta   90.00
_cell.angle_gamma   90.00
#
_symmetry.space_group_name_H-M   'P 1'
#
loop_
_entity.id
_entity.type
_entity.pdbx_description
1 polymer ?
#
loop_
_entity_poly.entity_id
_entity_poly.type
_entity_poly.pdbx_seq_one_letter_code
_entity_poly.pdbx_strand_id
1 'polypeptide(L)'
;MKSTIIVDFDGVIHSYTSKWAGPGVAKDPPVPGAIDFLFRAIRDFRVAIVSSRSSVDEGRQCMRDYIERWAMAEGHDINDVQCLFDNLEFPIDKPPAVLSIDDRAFCFKGTFPTTQEIKEFKPWNK
;
A
#
# COMPACT_ATOMS: atom_id res chain seq x y z
N MET A 1 10.07 -18.55 9.63
CA MET A 1 10.31 -17.19 9.12
C MET A 1 9.17 -16.80 8.19
N LYS A 2 8.62 -15.60 8.35
CA LYS A 2 7.52 -15.13 7.51
C LYS A 2 8.02 -14.69 6.15
N SER A 3 7.26 -15.00 5.09
CA SER A 3 7.49 -14.46 3.76
C SER A 3 7.06 -12.99 3.70
N THR A 4 7.62 -12.26 2.75
CA THR A 4 7.29 -10.84 2.55
C THR A 4 6.25 -10.68 1.46
N ILE A 5 5.27 -9.82 1.69
CA ILE A 5 4.39 -9.28 0.65
C ILE A 5 4.63 -7.78 0.54
N ILE A 6 4.44 -7.27 -0.68
CA ILE A 6 4.49 -5.83 -0.94
C ILE A 6 3.06 -5.34 -1.13
N VAL A 7 2.73 -4.23 -0.48
CA VAL A 7 1.42 -3.60 -0.61
C VAL A 7 1.64 -2.17 -1.10
N ASP A 8 1.04 -1.84 -2.24
CA ASP A 8 1.06 -0.48 -2.77
C ASP A 8 0.21 0.44 -1.90
N PHE A 9 0.39 1.73 -2.01
CA PHE A 9 -0.30 2.71 -1.18
C PHE A 9 -1.44 3.40 -1.95
N ASP A 10 -1.13 4.20 -2.95
CA ASP A 10 -2.15 4.94 -3.72
C ASP A 10 -2.95 3.98 -4.60
N GLY A 11 -4.27 3.98 -4.41
CA GLY A 11 -5.16 3.08 -5.13
C GLY A 11 -5.34 1.71 -4.48
N VAL A 12 -4.63 1.42 -3.39
CA VAL A 12 -4.72 0.13 -2.67
C VAL A 12 -5.06 0.36 -1.18
N ILE A 13 -4.26 1.13 -0.46
CA ILE A 13 -4.55 1.53 0.93
C ILE A 13 -5.29 2.87 0.92
N HIS A 14 -4.71 3.88 0.33
CA HIS A 14 -5.28 5.20 0.10
C HIS A 14 -6.17 5.13 -1.13
N SER A 15 -7.44 5.52 -1.02
CA SER A 15 -8.37 5.39 -2.16
C SER A 15 -7.95 6.22 -3.38
N TYR A 16 -7.21 7.29 -3.15
CA TYR A 16 -6.60 8.08 -4.21
C TYR A 16 -7.59 8.60 -5.24
N THR A 17 -8.74 9.09 -4.76
CA THR A 17 -9.79 9.65 -5.62
C THR A 17 -9.53 11.10 -6.01
N SER A 18 -8.66 11.78 -5.27
CA SER A 18 -8.20 13.14 -5.58
C SER A 18 -6.94 13.12 -6.44
N LYS A 19 -6.59 14.26 -7.01
CA LYS A 19 -5.37 14.38 -7.79
C LYS A 19 -4.13 14.33 -6.91
N TRP A 20 -3.02 13.94 -7.49
CA TRP A 20 -1.72 13.98 -6.84
C TRP A 20 -1.40 15.42 -6.39
N ALA A 21 -1.04 15.55 -5.12
CA ALA A 21 -0.73 16.85 -4.50
C ALA A 21 0.63 16.84 -3.80
N GLY A 22 1.51 15.91 -4.17
CA GLY A 22 2.85 15.80 -3.59
C GLY A 22 3.01 14.55 -2.73
N PRO A 23 4.26 14.12 -2.48
CA PRO A 23 4.52 12.89 -1.74
C PRO A 23 4.07 12.94 -0.28
N GLY A 24 3.97 14.14 0.31
CA GLY A 24 3.55 14.35 1.70
C GLY A 24 2.06 14.54 1.89
N VAL A 25 1.25 14.40 0.84
CA VAL A 25 -0.20 14.65 0.90
C VAL A 25 -0.98 13.42 0.50
N ALA A 26 -1.81 12.89 1.40
CA ALA A 26 -2.74 11.79 1.15
C ALA A 26 -4.04 12.12 1.88
N LYS A 27 -4.98 12.74 1.17
CA LYS A 27 -6.17 13.37 1.79
C LYS A 27 -7.45 12.57 1.66
N ASP A 28 -7.45 11.50 0.89
CA ASP A 28 -8.65 10.69 0.69
C ASP A 28 -8.75 9.59 1.75
N PRO A 29 -9.96 9.02 1.96
CA PRO A 29 -10.09 7.91 2.92
C PRO A 29 -9.44 6.63 2.42
N PRO A 30 -9.20 5.66 3.31
CA PRO A 30 -8.70 4.36 2.89
C PRO A 30 -9.72 3.61 2.03
N VAL A 31 -9.22 2.73 1.19
CA VAL A 31 -10.07 1.74 0.54
C VAL A 31 -10.75 0.91 1.63
N PRO A 32 -12.06 0.66 1.55
CA PRO A 32 -12.74 -0.14 2.56
C PRO A 32 -12.04 -1.48 2.81
N GLY A 33 -11.74 -1.75 4.08
CA GLY A 33 -11.06 -2.98 4.49
C GLY A 33 -9.53 -2.93 4.44
N ALA A 34 -8.94 -1.84 3.95
CA ALA A 34 -7.48 -1.75 3.82
C ALA A 34 -6.77 -1.83 5.18
N ILE A 35 -7.22 -1.08 6.16
CA ILE A 35 -6.60 -1.09 7.50
C ILE A 35 -6.75 -2.46 8.15
N ASP A 36 -7.95 -3.04 8.11
CA ASP A 36 -8.18 -4.40 8.64
C ASP A 36 -7.31 -5.44 7.93
N PHE A 37 -7.12 -5.29 6.63
CA PHE A 37 -6.23 -6.17 5.88
C PHE A 37 -4.80 -6.14 6.42
N LEU A 38 -4.28 -4.94 6.71
CA LEU A 38 -2.91 -4.80 7.24
C LEU A 38 -2.77 -5.53 8.58
N PHE A 39 -3.76 -5.37 9.48
CA PHE A 39 -3.75 -6.08 10.77
C PHE A 39 -3.79 -7.60 10.60
N ARG A 40 -4.53 -8.09 9.61
CA ARG A 40 -4.57 -9.54 9.33
C ARG A 40 -3.26 -10.02 8.68
N ALA A 41 -2.73 -9.23 7.76
CA ALA A 41 -1.56 -9.63 6.98
C ALA A 41 -0.31 -9.79 7.85
N ILE A 42 -0.12 -8.93 8.85
CA ILE A 42 1.08 -9.00 9.70
C ILE A 42 1.15 -10.27 10.55
N ARG A 43 0.05 -11.01 10.67
CA ARG A 43 0.04 -12.28 11.41
C ARG A 43 0.83 -13.36 10.66
N ASP A 44 0.78 -13.33 9.33
CA ASP A 44 1.35 -14.39 8.50
C ASP A 44 2.52 -13.92 7.63
N PHE A 45 2.66 -12.62 7.41
CA PHE A 45 3.65 -12.06 6.47
C PHE A 45 4.39 -10.88 7.08
N ARG A 46 5.60 -10.67 6.55
CA ARG A 46 6.26 -9.37 6.65
C ARG A 46 5.60 -8.49 5.58
N VAL A 47 5.17 -7.31 5.96
CA VAL A 47 4.42 -6.42 5.06
C VAL A 47 5.27 -5.18 4.76
N ALA A 48 5.64 -5.02 3.49
CA ALA A 48 6.38 -3.85 3.02
C ALA A 48 5.42 -2.94 2.24
N ILE A 49 5.28 -1.70 2.69
CA ILE A 49 4.49 -0.68 2.01
C ILE A 49 5.44 0.06 1.07
N VAL A 50 5.19 -0.06 -0.23
CA VAL A 50 6.06 0.52 -1.26
C VAL A 50 5.22 1.21 -2.32
N SER A 51 5.55 2.45 -2.64
CA SER A 51 4.86 3.22 -3.67
C SER A 51 5.83 4.24 -4.28
N SER A 52 5.34 5.06 -5.20
CA SER A 52 6.12 6.19 -5.72
C SER A 52 6.54 7.18 -4.63
N ARG A 53 5.84 7.17 -3.48
CA ARG A 53 6.17 8.01 -2.32
C ARG A 53 7.42 7.53 -1.57
N SER A 54 7.82 6.28 -1.77
CA SER A 54 8.86 5.63 -0.96
C SER A 54 10.26 6.19 -1.17
N SER A 55 10.51 6.84 -2.31
CA SER A 55 11.85 7.34 -2.66
C SER A 55 12.30 8.53 -1.82
N VAL A 56 11.38 9.24 -1.16
CA VAL A 56 11.70 10.41 -0.34
C VAL A 56 11.17 10.23 1.09
N ASP A 57 11.87 10.83 2.05
CA ASP A 57 11.50 10.73 3.48
C ASP A 57 10.09 11.24 3.75
N GLU A 58 9.73 12.37 3.13
CA GLU A 58 8.40 12.98 3.26
C GLU A 58 7.31 12.01 2.83
N GLY A 59 7.54 11.26 1.75
CA GLY A 59 6.57 10.28 1.26
C GLY A 59 6.40 9.10 2.19
N ARG A 60 7.51 8.56 2.69
CA ARG A 60 7.44 7.45 3.66
C ARG A 60 6.76 7.88 4.96
N GLN A 61 7.07 9.07 5.44
CA GLN A 61 6.42 9.60 6.65
C GLN A 61 4.93 9.83 6.43
N CYS A 62 4.54 10.33 5.26
CA CYS A 62 3.14 10.50 4.89
C CYS A 62 2.37 9.18 4.98
N MET A 63 2.94 8.11 4.44
CA MET A 63 2.29 6.79 4.49
C MET A 63 2.15 6.29 5.92
N ARG A 64 3.18 6.46 6.76
CA ARG A 64 3.12 6.08 8.19
C ARG A 64 2.03 6.85 8.92
N ASP A 65 2.03 8.17 8.78
CA ASP A 65 1.07 9.04 9.47
C ASP A 65 -0.37 8.74 9.03
N TYR A 66 -0.55 8.47 7.74
CA TYR A 66 -1.85 8.12 7.18
C TYR A 66 -2.40 6.83 7.80
N ILE A 67 -1.59 5.78 7.81
CA ILE A 67 -2.01 4.48 8.35
C ILE A 67 -2.29 4.59 9.85
N GLU A 68 -1.44 5.28 10.60
CA GLU A 68 -1.65 5.49 12.04
C GLU A 68 -2.95 6.24 12.30
N ARG A 69 -3.16 7.36 11.61
CA ARG A 69 -4.36 8.18 11.78
C ARG A 69 -5.63 7.39 11.52
N TRP A 70 -5.68 6.65 10.43
CA TRP A 70 -6.88 5.90 10.06
C TRP A 70 -7.08 4.66 10.93
N ALA A 71 -6.02 4.00 11.37
CA ALA A 71 -6.14 2.90 12.32
C ALA A 71 -6.77 3.38 13.63
N MET A 72 -6.31 4.53 14.15
CA MET A 72 -6.88 5.13 15.35
C MET A 72 -8.34 5.55 15.11
N ALA A 73 -8.63 6.16 13.96
CA ALA A 73 -9.99 6.61 13.61
C ALA A 73 -10.97 5.44 13.47
N GLU A 74 -10.49 4.27 13.06
CA GLU A 74 -11.31 3.06 12.93
C GLU A 74 -11.46 2.29 14.25
N GLY A 75 -10.92 2.81 15.34
CA GLY A 75 -11.16 2.27 16.68
C GLY A 75 -10.10 1.32 17.21
N HIS A 76 -8.98 1.15 16.52
CA HIS A 76 -7.88 0.34 17.04
C HIS A 76 -7.19 1.09 18.18
N ASP A 77 -6.83 0.38 19.26
CA ASP A 77 -6.16 1.04 20.37
C ASP A 77 -4.67 1.25 20.08
N ILE A 78 -4.03 2.09 20.91
CA ILE A 78 -2.64 2.48 20.69
C ILE A 78 -1.68 1.28 20.75
N ASN A 79 -1.98 0.28 21.57
CA ASN A 79 -1.12 -0.90 21.68
C ASN A 79 -1.20 -1.75 20.41
N ASP A 80 -2.38 -1.91 19.83
CA ASP A 80 -2.56 -2.62 18.57
C ASP A 80 -1.90 -1.88 17.41
N VAL A 81 -2.01 -0.56 17.39
CA VAL A 81 -1.37 0.28 16.36
C VAL A 81 0.15 0.17 16.48
N GLN A 82 0.69 0.18 17.70
CA GLN A 82 2.13 -0.02 17.93
C GLN A 82 2.59 -1.38 17.40
N CYS A 83 1.83 -2.43 17.68
CA CYS A 83 2.11 -3.77 17.18
C CYS A 83 2.08 -3.82 15.65
N LEU A 84 1.13 -3.12 15.02
CA LEU A 84 1.08 -3.02 13.57
C LEU A 84 2.38 -2.42 13.02
N PHE A 85 2.82 -1.27 13.55
CA PHE A 85 4.01 -0.59 13.06
C PHE A 85 5.30 -1.36 13.36
N ASP A 86 5.34 -2.20 14.40
CA ASP A 86 6.46 -3.09 14.65
C ASP A 86 6.62 -4.14 13.54
N ASN A 87 5.56 -4.39 12.78
CA ASN A 87 5.51 -5.44 11.74
C ASN A 87 5.35 -4.88 10.32
N LEU A 88 5.24 -3.56 10.14
CA LEU A 88 5.25 -2.92 8.83
C LEU A 88 6.66 -2.40 8.51
N GLU A 89 7.01 -2.49 7.23
CA GLU A 89 8.25 -1.93 6.73
C GLU A 89 7.92 -0.87 5.67
N PHE A 90 8.72 0.19 5.62
CA PHE A 90 8.57 1.27 4.64
C PHE A 90 9.89 1.46 3.91
N PRO A 91 10.31 0.48 3.08
CA PRO A 91 11.61 0.56 2.42
C PRO A 91 11.61 1.60 1.30
N ILE A 92 12.81 2.02 0.91
CA ILE A 92 12.98 2.94 -0.22
C ILE A 92 12.71 2.18 -1.53
N ASP A 93 13.23 0.97 -1.63
CA ASP A 93 13.11 0.13 -2.82
C ASP A 93 12.33 -1.16 -2.49
N LYS A 94 11.76 -1.77 -3.52
CA LYS A 94 11.01 -3.02 -3.36
C LYS A 94 11.93 -4.15 -2.90
N PRO A 95 11.64 -4.80 -1.75
CA PRO A 95 12.36 -6.00 -1.34
C PRO A 95 11.90 -7.21 -2.16
N PRO A 96 12.65 -8.32 -2.11
CA PRO A 96 12.14 -9.60 -2.61
C PRO A 96 10.85 -9.96 -1.87
N ALA A 97 9.85 -10.43 -2.62
CA ALA A 97 8.54 -10.75 -2.05
C ALA A 97 7.88 -11.87 -2.83
N VAL A 98 6.95 -12.58 -2.19
CA VAL A 98 6.20 -13.65 -2.84
C VAL A 98 5.04 -13.12 -3.64
N LEU A 99 4.55 -11.90 -3.33
CA LEU A 99 3.39 -11.31 -3.97
C LEU A 99 3.42 -9.80 -3.78
N SER A 100 2.93 -9.08 -4.78
CA SER A 100 2.65 -7.64 -4.69
C SER A 100 1.16 -7.40 -4.89
N ILE A 101 0.57 -6.56 -4.03
CA ILE A 101 -0.80 -6.08 -4.18
C ILE A 101 -0.71 -4.67 -4.74
N ASP A 102 -1.16 -4.49 -5.98
CA ASP A 102 -0.95 -3.27 -6.74
C ASP A 102 -2.12 -3.09 -7.70
N ASP A 103 -2.60 -1.85 -7.86
CA ASP A 103 -3.73 -1.53 -8.74
C ASP A 103 -3.31 -1.28 -10.19
N ARG A 104 -2.01 -1.23 -10.47
CA ARG A 104 -1.44 -0.92 -11.78
C ARG A 104 -0.43 -1.97 -12.23
N ALA A 105 -0.82 -3.23 -12.09
CA ALA A 105 0.04 -4.34 -12.44
C ALA A 105 -0.70 -5.31 -13.36
N PHE A 106 0.03 -5.87 -14.28
CA PHE A 106 -0.44 -6.96 -15.12
C PHE A 106 0.11 -8.27 -14.53
N CYS A 107 -0.78 -9.19 -14.20
CA CYS A 107 -0.36 -10.50 -13.70
C CYS A 107 0.09 -11.38 -14.86
N PHE A 108 1.39 -11.51 -15.03
CA PHE A 108 1.95 -12.29 -16.13
C PHE A 108 1.73 -13.79 -15.91
N LYS A 109 1.11 -14.44 -16.90
CA LYS A 109 0.80 -15.87 -16.85
C LYS A 109 1.44 -16.64 -18.02
N GLY A 110 2.54 -16.10 -18.53
CA GLY A 110 3.28 -16.73 -19.62
C GLY A 110 3.05 -16.11 -20.99
N THR A 111 2.10 -15.20 -21.13
CA THR A 111 1.80 -14.51 -22.39
C THR A 111 1.79 -13.00 -22.13
N PHE A 112 2.45 -12.26 -23.01
CA PHE A 112 2.51 -10.79 -22.89
C PHE A 112 1.22 -10.13 -23.38
N PRO A 113 0.80 -9.02 -22.74
CA PRO A 113 -0.30 -8.24 -23.27
C PRO A 113 0.14 -7.53 -24.56
N THR A 114 -0.83 -7.20 -25.41
CA THR A 114 -0.55 -6.36 -26.58
C THR A 114 -0.33 -4.92 -26.15
N THR A 115 0.34 -4.14 -26.99
CA THR A 115 0.53 -2.72 -26.71
C THR A 115 -0.81 -1.97 -26.65
N GLN A 116 -1.80 -2.42 -27.41
CA GLN A 116 -3.14 -1.84 -27.38
C GLN A 116 -3.82 -2.10 -26.03
N GLU A 117 -3.71 -3.32 -25.50
CA GLU A 117 -4.23 -3.65 -24.17
C GLU A 117 -3.59 -2.78 -23.09
N ILE A 118 -2.28 -2.52 -23.21
CA ILE A 118 -1.57 -1.64 -22.26
C ILE A 118 -2.09 -0.21 -22.37
N LYS A 119 -2.32 0.30 -23.57
CA LYS A 119 -2.84 1.65 -23.78
C LYS A 119 -4.24 1.83 -23.20
N GLU A 120 -5.04 0.79 -23.22
CA GLU A 120 -6.42 0.81 -22.74
C GLU A 120 -6.54 0.51 -21.25
N PHE A 121 -5.44 0.18 -20.60
CA PHE A 121 -5.44 -0.16 -19.18
C PHE A 121 -5.95 0.99 -18.32
N LYS A 122 -6.84 0.66 -17.38
CA LYS A 122 -7.29 1.60 -16.35
C LYS A 122 -7.25 0.90 -15.00
N PRO A 123 -6.74 1.58 -13.94
CA PRO A 123 -6.86 1.04 -12.59
C PRO A 123 -8.35 0.95 -12.19
N TRP A 124 -8.63 0.12 -11.20
CA TRP A 124 -10.02 -0.18 -10.80
C TRP A 124 -10.83 1.05 -10.37
N ASN A 125 -10.16 2.11 -9.90
CA ASN A 125 -10.80 3.31 -9.36
C ASN A 125 -10.87 4.48 -10.37
N LYS A 126 -10.65 4.23 -11.66
CA LYS A 126 -10.63 5.30 -12.68
C LYS A 126 -11.72 5.11 -13.76
#